data_1b89d954adf8188af9c765ff79006992
#
_entry.id   1b89d954adf8188af9c765ff79006992
#
_cell.length_a   1.000
_cell.length_b   1.000
_cell.length_c   1.000
_cell.angle_alpha   90.00
_cell.angle_beta   90.00
_cell.angle_gamma   90.00
#
_symmetry.space_group_name_H-M   'P 1'
#
loop_
_entity.id
_entity.type
_entity.pdbx_description
1 polymer ?
#
loop_
_entity_poly.entity_id
_entity_poly.type
_entity_poly.pdbx_seq_one_letter_code
_entity_poly.pdbx_strand_id
1 'polypeptide(L)'
;MKNSPLPRLDTSPEVREKLLPYCRLKRGDIWTDGKHKVGCLDASDRDAISALMEQELAVVAVHDPPYNLVAFQQSEVGPFIKWSREWIETTLQALKRDSSLYIWLGADQNNGFQPLPDFMLMMREMSVRPRSFITMRNQRGYGTQNNWMAVRQELLYYVRGNPSFDVEAEYTDIPKILRGYYKEVNGSLTENLERGKSENIRAGNVWVDVQQVFYRMEENVSGCYAQKPLKAIERIIKASSNNLDLVLDFFSHSGSTLLATEMLNRRCYTIDIDPLFCEITIRRLEHYRSTGRTGWQNSNPFAIEVKENPELRRLVSAEETKAEDSDVSLPHRRSGQPALFG
;
A
#
# COMPACT_ATOMS: atom_id res chain seq x y z
N MET A 1 -8.15 25.93 -16.98
CA MET A 1 -7.23 24.90 -17.52
C MET A 1 -7.39 23.68 -16.64
N LYS A 2 -7.58 22.49 -17.21
CA LYS A 2 -7.57 21.25 -16.42
C LYS A 2 -6.16 21.08 -15.85
N ASN A 3 -6.07 20.86 -14.54
CA ASN A 3 -4.80 20.50 -13.91
C ASN A 3 -4.47 19.06 -14.36
N SER A 4 -3.48 18.93 -15.24
CA SER A 4 -3.09 17.62 -15.77
C SER A 4 -2.54 16.70 -14.68
N PRO A 5 -2.87 15.41 -14.68
CA PRO A 5 -2.24 14.44 -13.80
C PRO A 5 -0.74 14.35 -14.10
N LEU A 6 0.07 13.99 -13.10
CA LEU A 6 1.48 13.70 -13.32
C LEU A 6 1.65 12.34 -14.02
N PRO A 7 2.64 12.21 -14.91
CA PRO A 7 3.05 10.90 -15.40
C PRO A 7 3.65 10.06 -14.26
N ARG A 8 3.86 8.78 -14.49
CA ARG A 8 4.53 7.90 -13.53
C ARG A 8 5.92 8.45 -13.21
N LEU A 9 6.14 8.83 -11.95
CA LEU A 9 7.39 9.42 -11.53
C LEU A 9 8.56 8.43 -11.54
N ASP A 10 8.29 7.13 -11.37
CA ASP A 10 9.30 6.08 -11.44
C ASP A 10 9.89 5.88 -12.85
N THR A 11 9.18 6.32 -13.91
CA THR A 11 9.59 6.16 -15.30
C THR A 11 9.79 7.48 -16.05
N SER A 12 9.66 8.63 -15.40
CA SER A 12 9.74 9.96 -15.99
C SER A 12 10.88 10.80 -15.37
N PRO A 13 12.14 10.51 -15.68
CA PRO A 13 13.30 11.15 -15.04
C PRO A 13 13.36 12.67 -15.23
N GLU A 14 12.99 13.18 -16.40
CA GLU A 14 13.00 14.63 -16.69
C GLU A 14 11.99 15.39 -15.82
N VAL A 15 10.78 14.84 -15.65
CA VAL A 15 9.75 15.43 -14.77
C VAL A 15 10.22 15.39 -13.33
N ARG A 16 10.83 14.28 -12.90
CA ARG A 16 11.39 14.14 -11.54
C ARG A 16 12.42 15.20 -11.24
N GLU A 17 13.41 15.37 -12.13
CA GLU A 17 14.48 16.35 -11.97
C GLU A 17 13.94 17.77 -11.78
N LYS A 18 12.90 18.14 -12.54
CA LYS A 18 12.25 19.44 -12.42
C LYS A 18 11.38 19.60 -11.17
N LEU A 19 10.94 18.52 -10.54
CA LEU A 19 10.15 18.54 -9.32
C LEU A 19 11.01 18.53 -8.05
N LEU A 20 12.20 17.94 -8.07
CA LEU A 20 13.11 17.85 -6.91
C LEU A 20 13.38 19.19 -6.20
N PRO A 21 13.54 20.34 -6.89
CA PRO A 21 13.76 21.63 -6.22
C PRO A 21 12.59 22.07 -5.32
N TYR A 22 11.41 21.52 -5.50
CA TYR A 22 10.21 21.83 -4.70
C TYR A 22 10.01 20.89 -3.49
N CYS A 23 10.92 19.94 -3.29
CA CYS A 23 10.89 19.04 -2.15
C CYS A 23 11.48 19.72 -0.91
N ARG A 24 10.76 19.65 0.21
CA ARG A 24 11.18 20.18 1.51
C ARG A 24 12.33 19.38 2.12
N LEU A 25 12.36 18.08 1.86
CA LEU A 25 13.33 17.16 2.44
C LEU A 25 14.38 16.73 1.43
N LYS A 26 15.59 16.56 1.94
CA LYS A 26 16.71 15.88 1.26
C LYS A 26 17.05 14.62 2.02
N ARG A 27 17.88 13.75 1.47
CA ARG A 27 18.36 12.55 2.16
C ARG A 27 18.99 12.92 3.51
N GLY A 28 18.54 12.25 4.56
CA GLY A 28 18.91 12.48 5.95
C GLY A 28 17.95 13.39 6.72
N ASP A 29 17.07 14.13 6.04
CA ASP A 29 16.15 15.07 6.71
C ASP A 29 14.91 14.35 7.25
N ILE A 30 14.37 14.89 8.35
CA ILE A 30 13.13 14.46 8.97
C ILE A 30 12.21 15.65 9.13
N TRP A 31 10.99 15.57 8.63
CA TRP A 31 9.90 16.50 8.87
C TRP A 31 9.00 15.98 10.00
N THR A 32 8.47 16.88 10.79
CA THR A 32 7.47 16.56 11.83
C THR A 32 6.47 17.70 12.01
N ASP A 33 5.25 17.33 12.37
CA ASP A 33 4.20 18.26 12.83
C ASP A 33 3.88 18.07 14.32
N GLY A 34 4.70 17.32 15.05
CA GLY A 34 4.51 16.97 16.46
C GLY A 34 3.65 15.70 16.66
N LYS A 35 2.87 15.27 15.68
CA LYS A 35 2.06 14.04 15.71
C LYS A 35 2.66 12.97 14.81
N HIS A 36 3.05 13.34 13.61
CA HIS A 36 3.62 12.47 12.59
C HIS A 36 5.06 12.86 12.28
N LYS A 37 5.82 11.91 11.73
CA LYS A 37 7.14 12.18 11.16
C LYS A 37 7.23 11.58 9.75
N VAL A 38 7.87 12.31 8.85
CA VAL A 38 8.23 11.84 7.50
C VAL A 38 9.73 12.03 7.34
N GLY A 39 10.46 10.94 7.14
CA GLY A 39 11.92 10.98 6.94
C GLY A 39 12.29 10.65 5.49
N CYS A 40 13.25 11.41 4.95
CA CYS A 40 13.89 11.03 3.68
C CYS A 40 15.12 10.16 3.98
N LEU A 41 14.85 8.88 4.34
CA LEU A 41 15.81 7.97 4.96
C LEU A 41 15.86 6.62 4.24
N ASP A 42 16.98 5.90 4.41
CA ASP A 42 17.10 4.52 3.98
C ASP A 42 16.55 3.57 5.06
N ALA A 43 15.65 2.67 4.68
CA ALA A 43 15.03 1.69 5.58
C ALA A 43 16.04 0.71 6.21
N SER A 44 17.20 0.50 5.60
CA SER A 44 18.28 -0.36 6.11
C SER A 44 19.26 0.38 7.03
N ASP A 45 19.19 1.71 7.10
CA ASP A 45 20.06 2.52 7.96
C ASP A 45 19.53 2.57 9.40
N ARG A 46 20.15 1.77 10.27
CA ARG A 46 19.78 1.63 11.67
C ARG A 46 19.89 2.94 12.47
N ASP A 47 20.92 3.72 12.20
CA ASP A 47 21.19 4.97 12.94
C ASP A 47 20.16 6.02 12.54
N ALA A 48 19.87 6.15 11.25
CA ALA A 48 18.84 7.05 10.74
C ALA A 48 17.44 6.70 11.29
N ILE A 49 17.09 5.40 11.34
CA ILE A 49 15.81 4.96 11.91
C ILE A 49 15.78 5.17 13.43
N SER A 50 16.87 4.93 14.15
CA SER A 50 16.96 5.23 15.57
C SER A 50 16.73 6.72 15.86
N ALA A 51 17.30 7.60 15.04
CA ALA A 51 17.08 9.04 15.14
C ALA A 51 15.62 9.44 14.85
N LEU A 52 14.98 8.82 13.83
CA LEU A 52 13.55 9.03 13.55
C LEU A 52 12.68 8.65 14.76
N MET A 53 12.98 7.50 15.36
CA MET A 53 12.15 6.91 16.43
C MET A 53 12.30 7.62 17.78
N GLU A 54 13.42 8.28 18.07
CA GLU A 54 13.65 8.99 19.35
C GLU A 54 13.28 8.14 20.59
N GLN A 55 13.65 6.85 20.56
CA GLN A 55 13.34 5.84 21.59
C GLN A 55 11.86 5.41 21.66
N GLU A 56 10.97 5.96 20.85
CA GLU A 56 9.61 5.47 20.74
C GLU A 56 9.57 4.13 19.99
N LEU A 57 8.54 3.32 20.28
CA LEU A 57 8.34 2.02 19.63
C LEU A 57 6.91 1.94 19.08
N ALA A 58 6.78 1.45 17.84
CA ALA A 58 5.50 1.28 17.19
C ALA A 58 4.81 -0.05 17.60
N VAL A 59 3.48 -0.08 17.55
CA VAL A 59 2.68 -1.29 17.80
C VAL A 59 2.41 -2.07 16.53
N VAL A 60 2.44 -1.40 15.39
CA VAL A 60 2.20 -2.01 14.07
C VAL A 60 3.10 -1.36 13.02
N ALA A 61 3.65 -2.18 12.14
CA ALA A 61 4.31 -1.74 10.94
C ALA A 61 3.55 -2.26 9.70
N VAL A 62 3.44 -1.39 8.68
CA VAL A 62 2.80 -1.70 7.40
C VAL A 62 3.75 -1.29 6.29
N HIS A 63 4.29 -2.26 5.56
CA HIS A 63 5.33 -2.03 4.57
C HIS A 63 4.92 -2.49 3.18
N ASP A 64 5.19 -1.66 2.19
CA ASP A 64 5.04 -1.96 0.76
C ASP A 64 6.38 -1.72 0.04
N PRO A 65 7.39 -2.58 0.28
CA PRO A 65 8.71 -2.39 -0.29
C PRO A 65 8.67 -2.48 -1.82
N PRO A 66 9.60 -1.84 -2.54
CA PRO A 66 9.76 -2.08 -3.96
C PRO A 66 10.11 -3.54 -4.19
N TYR A 67 9.30 -4.24 -4.98
CA TYR A 67 9.54 -5.64 -5.28
C TYR A 67 10.73 -5.79 -6.24
N ASN A 68 11.42 -6.91 -6.13
CA ASN A 68 12.56 -7.27 -6.99
C ASN A 68 12.30 -7.06 -8.50
N LEU A 69 11.07 -7.22 -8.91
CA LEU A 69 10.63 -7.09 -10.31
C LEU A 69 10.70 -5.66 -10.85
N VAL A 70 10.66 -4.64 -9.97
CA VAL A 70 10.59 -3.23 -10.35
C VAL A 70 11.87 -2.49 -10.00
N ALA A 71 12.38 -2.65 -8.77
CA ALA A 71 13.47 -1.83 -8.25
C ALA A 71 14.87 -2.35 -8.62
N PHE A 72 15.03 -3.65 -8.86
CA PHE A 72 16.33 -4.29 -9.07
C PHE A 72 16.52 -4.80 -10.51
N GLN A 73 15.76 -4.31 -11.48
CA GLN A 73 15.88 -4.64 -12.91
C GLN A 73 16.03 -6.15 -13.19
N GLN A 74 15.20 -6.98 -12.55
CA GLN A 74 15.26 -8.44 -12.62
C GLN A 74 16.59 -9.05 -12.12
N SER A 75 17.35 -8.32 -11.36
CA SER A 75 18.59 -8.81 -10.81
C SER A 75 18.33 -9.87 -9.71
N GLU A 76 19.36 -10.62 -9.44
CA GLU A 76 19.42 -11.76 -8.55
C GLU A 76 18.60 -11.58 -7.26
N VAL A 77 17.80 -12.59 -6.92
CA VAL A 77 17.00 -12.64 -5.70
C VAL A 77 17.83 -12.49 -4.44
N GLY A 78 19.08 -12.99 -4.44
CA GLY A 78 19.98 -12.93 -3.30
C GLY A 78 20.21 -11.51 -2.75
N PRO A 79 20.60 -10.51 -3.56
CA PRO A 79 20.73 -9.12 -3.11
C PRO A 79 19.43 -8.54 -2.55
N PHE A 80 18.28 -8.84 -3.17
CA PHE A 80 16.98 -8.40 -2.67
C PHE A 80 16.68 -8.99 -1.28
N ILE A 81 16.92 -10.29 -1.08
CA ILE A 81 16.69 -10.96 0.20
C ILE A 81 17.65 -10.42 1.29
N LYS A 82 18.92 -10.16 0.92
CA LYS A 82 19.88 -9.54 1.84
C LYS A 82 19.41 -8.16 2.29
N TRP A 83 19.06 -7.29 1.34
CA TRP A 83 18.51 -5.96 1.64
C TRP A 83 17.21 -6.06 2.45
N SER A 84 16.34 -7.03 2.11
CA SER A 84 15.08 -7.23 2.85
C SER A 84 15.35 -7.62 4.31
N ARG A 85 16.35 -8.44 4.58
CA ARG A 85 16.77 -8.78 5.94
C ARG A 85 17.16 -7.52 6.73
N GLU A 86 17.94 -6.64 6.14
CA GLU A 86 18.43 -5.42 6.77
C GLU A 86 17.27 -4.51 7.22
N TRP A 87 16.34 -4.17 6.34
CA TRP A 87 15.22 -3.32 6.73
C TRP A 87 14.20 -4.03 7.64
N ILE A 88 14.03 -5.35 7.55
CA ILE A 88 13.21 -6.11 8.51
C ILE A 88 13.84 -6.04 9.92
N GLU A 89 15.14 -6.26 10.05
CA GLU A 89 15.83 -6.15 11.33
C GLU A 89 15.67 -4.74 11.93
N THR A 90 15.80 -3.71 11.11
CA THR A 90 15.59 -2.31 11.52
C THR A 90 14.15 -2.07 11.94
N THR A 91 13.17 -2.61 11.20
CA THR A 91 11.75 -2.57 11.59
C THR A 91 11.53 -3.22 12.96
N LEU A 92 12.10 -4.41 13.19
CA LEU A 92 11.91 -5.15 14.45
C LEU A 92 12.54 -4.43 15.65
N GLN A 93 13.58 -3.63 15.46
CA GLN A 93 14.15 -2.76 16.50
C GLN A 93 13.22 -1.60 16.85
N ALA A 94 12.47 -1.07 15.86
CA ALA A 94 11.51 0.02 16.03
C ALA A 94 10.13 -0.43 16.54
N LEU A 95 9.89 -1.74 16.66
CA LEU A 95 8.62 -2.32 17.11
C LEU A 95 8.64 -2.71 18.59
N LYS A 96 7.50 -2.53 19.26
CA LYS A 96 7.26 -3.07 20.60
C LYS A 96 7.40 -4.59 20.62
N ARG A 97 7.58 -5.13 21.86
CA ARG A 97 7.62 -6.59 22.08
C ARG A 97 6.34 -7.27 21.56
N ASP A 98 5.19 -6.68 21.82
CA ASP A 98 3.90 -7.17 21.35
C ASP A 98 3.46 -6.27 20.19
N SER A 99 3.68 -6.72 18.96
CA SER A 99 3.49 -5.91 17.75
C SER A 99 3.09 -6.73 16.53
N SER A 100 2.48 -6.06 15.58
CA SER A 100 2.03 -6.59 14.29
C SER A 100 2.90 -6.06 13.15
N LEU A 101 3.22 -6.91 12.18
CA LEU A 101 3.99 -6.55 11.00
C LEU A 101 3.28 -7.05 9.74
N TYR A 102 2.91 -6.13 8.86
CA TYR A 102 2.27 -6.41 7.59
C TYR A 102 3.18 -6.01 6.44
N ILE A 103 3.34 -6.91 5.48
CA ILE A 103 4.27 -6.71 4.37
C ILE A 103 3.58 -7.11 3.07
N TRP A 104 3.41 -6.15 2.18
CA TRP A 104 3.03 -6.43 0.80
C TRP A 104 4.19 -7.02 0.04
N LEU A 105 3.97 -8.08 -0.71
CA LEU A 105 5.02 -8.70 -1.51
C LEU A 105 4.41 -9.45 -2.71
N GLY A 106 4.91 -9.16 -3.90
CA GLY A 106 4.48 -9.83 -5.13
C GLY A 106 5.22 -11.13 -5.38
N ALA A 107 4.62 -11.96 -6.23
CA ALA A 107 5.19 -13.19 -6.76
C ALA A 107 5.17 -13.17 -8.29
N ASP A 108 6.33 -13.30 -8.93
CA ASP A 108 6.41 -13.39 -10.39
C ASP A 108 6.25 -14.82 -10.87
N GLN A 109 5.16 -15.09 -11.60
CA GLN A 109 4.87 -16.42 -12.14
C GLN A 109 5.93 -16.89 -13.16
N ASN A 110 6.55 -15.95 -13.87
CA ASN A 110 7.53 -16.27 -14.90
C ASN A 110 8.92 -16.54 -14.34
N ASN A 111 9.14 -16.20 -13.07
CA ASN A 111 10.42 -16.33 -12.38
C ASN A 111 10.28 -17.15 -11.08
N GLY A 112 9.70 -18.35 -11.14
CA GLY A 112 9.59 -19.27 -10.01
C GLY A 112 8.82 -18.71 -8.80
N PHE A 113 7.91 -17.76 -9.01
CA PHE A 113 7.19 -17.01 -7.98
C PHE A 113 8.07 -16.16 -7.06
N GLN A 114 9.31 -15.91 -7.48
CA GLN A 114 10.21 -15.02 -6.72
C GLN A 114 9.67 -13.58 -6.66
N PRO A 115 9.99 -12.79 -5.64
CA PRO A 115 10.83 -13.15 -4.49
C PRO A 115 10.07 -13.76 -3.31
N LEU A 116 8.78 -14.04 -3.44
CA LEU A 116 7.89 -14.40 -2.33
C LEU A 116 8.36 -15.65 -1.55
N PRO A 117 8.69 -16.80 -2.16
CA PRO A 117 9.15 -17.97 -1.43
C PRO A 117 10.45 -17.72 -0.66
N ASP A 118 11.41 -17.04 -1.30
CA ASP A 118 12.73 -16.77 -0.72
C ASP A 118 12.60 -15.80 0.47
N PHE A 119 11.75 -14.79 0.34
CA PHE A 119 11.43 -13.87 1.43
C PHE A 119 10.78 -14.60 2.61
N MET A 120 9.80 -15.47 2.36
CA MET A 120 9.16 -16.25 3.41
C MET A 120 10.12 -17.20 4.11
N LEU A 121 11.11 -17.77 3.39
CA LEU A 121 12.17 -18.58 3.98
C LEU A 121 13.06 -17.72 4.87
N MET A 122 13.49 -16.56 4.42
CA MET A 122 14.27 -15.60 5.22
C MET A 122 13.50 -15.19 6.50
N MET A 123 12.20 -14.93 6.41
CA MET A 123 11.38 -14.56 7.57
C MET A 123 11.28 -15.63 8.65
N ARG A 124 11.52 -16.92 8.34
CA ARG A 124 11.59 -18.00 9.35
C ARG A 124 12.76 -17.84 10.32
N GLU A 125 13.78 -17.10 9.92
CA GLU A 125 14.98 -16.83 10.75
C GLU A 125 14.80 -15.57 11.62
N MET A 126 13.72 -14.79 11.40
CA MET A 126 13.43 -13.58 12.14
C MET A 126 12.70 -13.86 13.46
N SER A 127 12.78 -12.92 14.42
CA SER A 127 12.12 -13.02 15.72
C SER A 127 10.64 -12.68 15.68
N VAL A 128 9.93 -13.18 14.64
CA VAL A 128 8.48 -13.03 14.43
C VAL A 128 7.84 -14.36 14.07
N ARG A 129 6.53 -14.45 14.23
CA ARG A 129 5.76 -15.64 13.85
C ARG A 129 4.76 -15.28 12.74
N PRO A 130 4.60 -16.13 11.71
CA PRO A 130 3.55 -15.93 10.73
C PRO A 130 2.18 -16.04 11.43
N ARG A 131 1.27 -15.13 11.11
CA ARG A 131 -0.08 -15.09 11.66
C ARG A 131 -1.13 -15.38 10.60
N SER A 132 -0.98 -14.75 9.43
CA SER A 132 -1.90 -14.96 8.31
C SER A 132 -1.22 -14.65 6.97
N PHE A 133 -1.63 -15.37 5.94
CA PHE A 133 -1.37 -15.02 4.55
C PHE A 133 -2.67 -14.42 4.01
N ILE A 134 -2.65 -13.12 3.69
CA ILE A 134 -3.81 -12.38 3.24
C ILE A 134 -3.71 -12.20 1.73
N THR A 135 -4.82 -12.46 1.04
CA THR A 135 -4.94 -12.22 -0.40
C THR A 135 -5.96 -11.10 -0.64
N MET A 136 -5.53 -10.03 -1.27
CA MET A 136 -6.42 -8.99 -1.78
C MET A 136 -6.71 -9.25 -3.26
N ARG A 137 -7.97 -9.27 -3.66
CA ARG A 137 -8.38 -9.45 -5.04
C ARG A 137 -8.41 -8.12 -5.78
N ASN A 138 -7.61 -8.00 -6.84
CA ASN A 138 -7.77 -6.92 -7.81
C ASN A 138 -9.05 -7.14 -8.62
N GLN A 139 -9.87 -6.12 -8.78
CA GLN A 139 -11.11 -6.22 -9.57
C GLN A 139 -10.84 -6.35 -11.07
N ARG A 140 -9.72 -5.82 -11.54
CA ARG A 140 -9.25 -5.98 -12.90
C ARG A 140 -7.97 -6.78 -12.88
N GLY A 141 -8.04 -8.03 -13.36
CA GLY A 141 -6.87 -8.86 -13.58
C GLY A 141 -6.35 -8.70 -15.00
N TYR A 142 -5.09 -8.97 -15.18
CA TYR A 142 -4.51 -9.16 -16.51
C TYR A 142 -4.78 -10.60 -16.91
N GLY A 143 -5.69 -10.80 -17.90
CA GLY A 143 -5.99 -12.10 -18.44
C GLY A 143 -5.02 -12.47 -19.55
N THR A 144 -4.62 -13.74 -19.58
CA THR A 144 -4.02 -14.36 -20.75
C THR A 144 -5.02 -15.36 -21.33
N GLN A 145 -4.93 -15.67 -22.60
CA GLN A 145 -5.78 -16.69 -23.21
C GLN A 145 -5.41 -18.12 -22.76
N ASN A 146 -4.24 -18.29 -22.15
CA ASN A 146 -3.64 -19.58 -21.81
C ASN A 146 -3.41 -19.78 -20.31
N ASN A 147 -3.90 -18.86 -19.46
CA ASN A 147 -3.71 -18.94 -18.01
C ASN A 147 -4.86 -18.24 -17.25
N TRP A 148 -4.95 -18.52 -15.95
CA TRP A 148 -5.85 -17.83 -15.06
C TRP A 148 -5.52 -16.33 -14.97
N MET A 149 -6.56 -15.50 -14.83
CA MET A 149 -6.40 -14.06 -14.64
C MET A 149 -5.60 -13.76 -13.36
N ALA A 150 -4.55 -12.95 -13.48
CA ALA A 150 -3.77 -12.49 -12.33
C ALA A 150 -4.56 -11.42 -11.56
N VAL A 151 -5.23 -11.81 -10.48
CA VAL A 151 -6.12 -10.95 -9.69
C VAL A 151 -5.71 -10.83 -8.23
N ARG A 152 -4.51 -11.30 -7.85
CA ARG A 152 -4.08 -11.35 -6.47
C ARG A 152 -3.03 -10.28 -6.16
N GLN A 153 -3.10 -9.75 -4.93
CA GLN A 153 -1.98 -9.12 -4.24
C GLN A 153 -1.81 -9.85 -2.91
N GLU A 154 -0.59 -10.20 -2.60
CA GLU A 154 -0.23 -10.92 -1.38
C GLU A 154 0.18 -9.94 -0.29
N LEU A 155 -0.36 -10.16 0.92
CA LEU A 155 -0.03 -9.44 2.12
C LEU A 155 0.32 -10.44 3.22
N LEU A 156 1.56 -10.41 3.67
CA LEU A 156 2.06 -11.26 4.74
C LEU A 156 1.80 -10.59 6.09
N TYR A 157 1.19 -11.30 7.02
CA TYR A 157 0.97 -10.84 8.38
C TYR A 157 1.79 -11.68 9.37
N TYR A 158 2.70 -11.02 10.05
CA TYR A 158 3.53 -11.57 11.11
C TYR A 158 3.23 -10.88 12.44
N VAL A 159 3.52 -11.57 13.53
CA VAL A 159 3.40 -11.02 14.89
C VAL A 159 4.67 -11.28 15.69
N ARG A 160 4.99 -10.32 16.56
CA ARG A 160 5.96 -10.46 17.62
C ARG A 160 5.22 -10.48 18.95
N GLY A 161 5.55 -11.41 19.88
CA GLY A 161 4.81 -11.54 21.14
C GLY A 161 3.33 -11.84 20.96
N ASN A 162 2.46 -11.14 21.69
CA ASN A 162 1.02 -11.29 21.69
C ASN A 162 0.33 -9.92 21.51
N PRO A 163 0.38 -9.33 20.31
CA PRO A 163 -0.29 -8.05 20.06
C PRO A 163 -1.80 -8.20 20.18
N SER A 164 -2.45 -7.09 20.57
CA SER A 164 -3.90 -6.98 20.49
C SER A 164 -4.36 -7.06 19.04
N PHE A 165 -5.49 -7.70 18.82
CA PHE A 165 -6.13 -7.78 17.51
C PHE A 165 -7.65 -7.71 17.69
N ASP A 166 -8.25 -6.65 17.18
CA ASP A 166 -9.70 -6.48 17.19
C ASP A 166 -10.32 -7.26 16.02
N VAL A 167 -10.95 -8.37 16.32
CA VAL A 167 -11.58 -9.24 15.31
C VAL A 167 -12.88 -8.64 14.76
N GLU A 168 -13.45 -7.64 15.42
CA GLU A 168 -14.68 -6.96 15.02
C GLU A 168 -14.43 -5.55 14.43
N ALA A 169 -13.16 -5.17 14.28
CA ALA A 169 -12.78 -3.84 13.81
C ALA A 169 -13.28 -3.52 12.39
N GLU A 170 -13.48 -4.55 11.59
CA GLU A 170 -13.87 -4.36 10.18
C GLU A 170 -14.78 -5.49 9.69
N TYR A 171 -15.87 -5.09 9.05
CA TYR A 171 -16.78 -5.97 8.31
C TYR A 171 -16.70 -5.66 6.82
N THR A 172 -16.96 -6.67 5.99
CA THR A 172 -17.04 -6.50 4.54
C THR A 172 -18.38 -5.87 4.15
N ASP A 173 -18.54 -5.51 2.90
CA ASP A 173 -19.83 -5.12 2.30
C ASP A 173 -20.66 -6.33 1.82
N ILE A 174 -20.19 -7.56 2.09
CA ILE A 174 -20.86 -8.80 1.72
C ILE A 174 -21.84 -9.20 2.81
N PRO A 175 -23.15 -9.31 2.51
CA PRO A 175 -24.15 -9.76 3.47
C PRO A 175 -23.91 -11.20 3.95
N LYS A 176 -24.20 -11.49 5.20
CA LYS A 176 -24.25 -12.86 5.68
C LYS A 176 -25.38 -13.61 4.99
N ILE A 177 -25.05 -14.72 4.35
CA ILE A 177 -26.07 -15.67 3.88
C ILE A 177 -26.42 -16.53 5.09
N LEU A 178 -27.54 -16.22 5.74
CA LEU A 178 -28.10 -17.02 6.84
C LEU A 178 -28.62 -18.35 6.28
N ARG A 179 -27.75 -19.28 5.99
CA ARG A 179 -28.08 -20.68 5.83
C ARG A 179 -27.57 -21.38 7.08
N GLY A 180 -28.51 -21.92 7.88
CA GLY A 180 -28.22 -22.55 9.15
C GLY A 180 -27.13 -23.62 9.06
N TYR A 181 -25.95 -23.30 9.58
CA TYR A 181 -25.01 -24.32 9.98
C TYR A 181 -25.47 -24.85 11.33
N TYR A 182 -25.99 -26.05 11.32
CA TYR A 182 -26.32 -26.73 12.55
C TYR A 182 -25.10 -27.39 13.15
N LYS A 183 -24.82 -27.10 14.40
CA LYS A 183 -23.80 -27.79 15.19
C LYS A 183 -24.50 -28.62 16.22
N GLU A 184 -24.15 -29.89 16.31
CA GLU A 184 -24.61 -30.74 17.42
C GLU A 184 -23.84 -30.38 18.69
N VAL A 185 -24.57 -29.97 19.73
CA VAL A 185 -24.02 -29.68 21.04
C VAL A 185 -24.87 -30.47 22.05
N ASN A 186 -24.27 -31.41 22.77
CA ASN A 186 -24.91 -32.27 23.73
C ASN A 186 -26.15 -33.02 23.17
N GLY A 187 -26.06 -33.56 21.96
CA GLY A 187 -27.11 -34.29 21.30
C GLY A 187 -28.27 -33.45 20.73
N SER A 188 -28.14 -32.12 20.78
CA SER A 188 -29.11 -31.19 20.19
C SER A 188 -28.50 -30.39 19.06
N LEU A 189 -29.21 -30.30 17.93
CA LEU A 189 -28.81 -29.44 16.82
C LEU A 189 -29.05 -27.98 17.23
N THR A 190 -27.98 -27.22 17.31
CA THR A 190 -28.03 -25.78 17.55
C THR A 190 -27.59 -25.03 16.29
N GLU A 191 -28.31 -23.97 15.96
CA GLU A 191 -27.92 -23.08 14.86
C GLU A 191 -26.63 -22.34 15.23
N ASN A 192 -25.57 -22.59 14.47
CA ASN A 192 -24.31 -21.90 14.67
C ASN A 192 -24.33 -20.61 13.88
N LEU A 193 -25.05 -19.61 14.39
CA LEU A 193 -24.99 -18.26 13.85
C LEU A 193 -23.64 -17.64 14.19
N GLU A 194 -22.97 -17.08 13.20
CA GLU A 194 -21.81 -16.21 13.47
C GLU A 194 -22.27 -15.07 14.39
N ARG A 195 -21.75 -15.04 15.62
CA ARG A 195 -22.15 -14.08 16.67
C ARG A 195 -21.58 -12.66 16.44
N GLY A 196 -21.45 -12.22 15.20
CA GLY A 196 -21.02 -10.87 14.89
C GLY A 196 -22.16 -9.86 15.05
N LYS A 197 -21.83 -8.64 15.45
CA LYS A 197 -22.77 -7.52 15.64
C LYS A 197 -23.27 -6.90 14.32
N SER A 198 -22.79 -7.37 13.17
CA SER A 198 -23.12 -6.86 11.84
C SER A 198 -23.88 -7.89 11.02
N GLU A 199 -24.74 -7.41 10.12
CA GLU A 199 -25.40 -8.23 9.10
C GLU A 199 -24.42 -8.68 7.99
N ASN A 200 -23.25 -8.08 7.93
CA ASN A 200 -22.21 -8.39 6.95
C ASN A 200 -21.17 -9.38 7.49
N ILE A 201 -20.49 -10.06 6.58
CA ILE A 201 -19.40 -10.98 6.91
C ILE A 201 -18.22 -10.19 7.47
N ARG A 202 -17.66 -10.66 8.57
CA ARG A 202 -16.41 -10.14 9.13
C ARG A 202 -15.26 -10.33 8.13
N ALA A 203 -14.36 -9.34 8.03
CA ALA A 203 -13.20 -9.44 7.16
C ALA A 203 -12.31 -10.64 7.55
N GLY A 204 -12.10 -11.54 6.58
CA GLY A 204 -11.20 -12.69 6.70
C GLY A 204 -9.84 -12.40 6.11
N ASN A 205 -9.13 -13.44 5.69
CA ASN A 205 -7.82 -13.32 5.01
C ASN A 205 -7.91 -13.32 3.47
N VAL A 206 -9.11 -13.21 2.92
CA VAL A 206 -9.34 -12.97 1.48
C VAL A 206 -10.19 -11.72 1.36
N TRP A 207 -9.61 -10.65 0.82
CA TRP A 207 -10.25 -9.34 0.70
C TRP A 207 -10.75 -9.13 -0.72
N VAL A 208 -12.03 -9.42 -0.95
CA VAL A 208 -12.69 -9.26 -2.25
C VAL A 208 -13.42 -7.92 -2.38
N ASP A 209 -13.63 -7.23 -1.27
CA ASP A 209 -14.34 -5.97 -1.12
C ASP A 209 -13.41 -4.75 -1.10
N VAL A 210 -12.11 -4.95 -1.27
CA VAL A 210 -11.10 -3.89 -1.38
C VAL A 210 -10.76 -3.67 -2.85
N GLN A 211 -10.96 -2.45 -3.32
CA GLN A 211 -10.70 -2.08 -4.71
C GLN A 211 -9.28 -1.50 -4.85
N GLN A 212 -8.58 -1.91 -5.91
CA GLN A 212 -7.33 -1.27 -6.32
C GLN A 212 -7.59 0.19 -6.70
N VAL A 213 -6.65 1.08 -6.38
CA VAL A 213 -6.76 2.50 -6.71
C VAL A 213 -6.62 2.72 -8.21
N PHE A 214 -7.61 3.39 -8.79
CA PHE A 214 -7.62 3.80 -10.19
C PHE A 214 -7.58 5.32 -10.30
N TYR A 215 -7.10 5.82 -11.43
CA TYR A 215 -6.89 7.25 -11.69
C TYR A 215 -8.14 8.13 -11.51
N ARG A 216 -9.35 7.55 -11.57
CA ARG A 216 -10.62 8.26 -11.37
C ARG A 216 -11.09 8.29 -9.91
N MET A 217 -10.45 7.55 -9.02
CA MET A 217 -10.83 7.54 -7.60
C MET A 217 -10.31 8.81 -6.92
N GLU A 218 -11.07 9.30 -5.93
CA GLU A 218 -10.67 10.49 -5.17
C GLU A 218 -9.30 10.31 -4.51
N GLU A 219 -9.05 9.15 -3.92
CA GLU A 219 -7.80 8.84 -3.22
C GLU A 219 -6.57 8.71 -4.14
N ASN A 220 -6.75 8.77 -5.47
CA ASN A 220 -5.64 8.64 -6.40
C ASN A 220 -4.64 9.79 -6.26
N VAL A 221 -3.36 9.43 -6.22
CA VAL A 221 -2.22 10.33 -6.25
C VAL A 221 -1.49 10.13 -7.56
N SER A 222 -1.71 11.04 -8.52
CA SER A 222 -1.05 10.96 -9.81
C SER A 222 0.47 11.06 -9.66
N GLY A 223 1.20 10.31 -10.47
CA GLY A 223 2.65 10.13 -10.33
C GLY A 223 3.05 8.90 -9.53
N CYS A 224 2.18 8.39 -8.65
CA CYS A 224 2.43 7.21 -7.82
C CYS A 224 1.79 5.96 -8.44
N TYR A 225 2.61 5.06 -8.97
CA TYR A 225 2.15 3.78 -9.52
C TYR A 225 1.96 2.74 -8.42
N ALA A 226 0.95 1.87 -8.58
CA ALA A 226 0.67 0.77 -7.64
C ALA A 226 0.35 1.22 -6.19
N GLN A 227 -0.21 2.41 -6.02
CA GLN A 227 -0.69 2.93 -4.73
C GLN A 227 -1.58 1.90 -4.04
N LYS A 228 -1.33 1.66 -2.74
CA LYS A 228 -2.22 0.80 -1.92
C LYS A 228 -3.49 1.57 -1.52
N PRO A 229 -4.66 0.92 -1.60
CA PRO A 229 -5.94 1.54 -1.26
C PRO A 229 -6.04 1.85 0.23
N LEU A 230 -6.60 3.01 0.56
CA LEU A 230 -6.82 3.44 1.96
C LEU A 230 -7.65 2.41 2.74
N LYS A 231 -8.70 1.84 2.14
CA LYS A 231 -9.53 0.81 2.78
C LYS A 231 -8.71 -0.39 3.27
N ALA A 232 -7.67 -0.82 2.53
CA ALA A 232 -6.80 -1.90 2.98
C ALA A 232 -5.94 -1.50 4.19
N ILE A 233 -5.36 -0.31 4.14
CA ILE A 233 -4.51 0.20 5.22
C ILE A 233 -5.34 0.48 6.47
N GLU A 234 -6.52 1.11 6.33
CA GLU A 234 -7.44 1.34 7.45
C GLU A 234 -7.85 0.04 8.14
N ARG A 235 -8.15 -1.01 7.37
CA ARG A 235 -8.49 -2.35 7.91
C ARG A 235 -7.39 -2.91 8.78
N ILE A 236 -6.14 -2.81 8.32
CA ILE A 236 -4.96 -3.23 9.08
C ILE A 236 -4.84 -2.44 10.39
N ILE A 237 -4.91 -1.11 10.29
CA ILE A 237 -4.69 -0.20 11.42
C ILE A 237 -5.80 -0.37 12.46
N LYS A 238 -7.06 -0.44 12.06
CA LYS A 238 -8.21 -0.66 12.95
C LYS A 238 -8.09 -1.96 13.74
N ALA A 239 -7.69 -3.05 13.06
CA ALA A 239 -7.57 -4.35 13.70
C ALA A 239 -6.34 -4.46 14.63
N SER A 240 -5.27 -3.70 14.41
CA SER A 240 -3.97 -3.94 15.05
C SER A 240 -3.47 -2.78 15.91
N SER A 241 -4.27 -1.72 16.10
CA SER A 241 -3.87 -0.55 16.91
C SER A 241 -5.06 0.15 17.55
N ASN A 242 -4.78 0.92 18.61
CA ASN A 242 -5.71 1.79 19.28
C ASN A 242 -5.45 3.26 18.97
N ASN A 243 -6.34 4.16 19.42
CA ASN A 243 -6.14 5.60 19.31
C ASN A 243 -4.78 6.02 19.88
N LEU A 244 -4.10 6.93 19.19
CA LEU A 244 -2.79 7.48 19.51
C LEU A 244 -1.62 6.50 19.46
N ASP A 245 -1.86 5.23 19.16
CA ASP A 245 -0.77 4.28 18.92
C ASP A 245 0.09 4.72 17.74
N LEU A 246 1.38 4.38 17.81
CA LEU A 246 2.34 4.66 16.75
C LEU A 246 2.33 3.53 15.71
N VAL A 247 2.13 3.91 14.47
CA VAL A 247 2.21 3.08 13.25
C VAL A 247 3.50 3.43 12.51
N LEU A 248 4.16 2.43 11.95
CA LEU A 248 5.41 2.56 11.22
C LEU A 248 5.24 2.15 9.76
N ASP A 249 5.83 2.93 8.84
CA ASP A 249 5.88 2.59 7.42
C ASP A 249 7.22 3.03 6.81
N PHE A 250 8.04 2.09 6.34
CA PHE A 250 9.34 2.41 5.76
C PHE A 250 9.32 2.65 4.24
N PHE A 251 8.16 2.61 3.63
CA PHE A 251 7.99 2.77 2.19
C PHE A 251 6.76 3.63 1.89
N SER A 252 6.86 4.93 2.24
CA SER A 252 5.70 5.83 2.25
C SER A 252 5.04 6.00 0.88
N HIS A 253 5.84 6.04 -0.18
CA HIS A 253 5.40 6.20 -1.57
C HIS A 253 4.33 7.30 -1.73
N SER A 254 3.05 6.93 -1.85
CA SER A 254 1.92 7.87 -1.98
C SER A 254 1.36 8.38 -0.65
N GLY A 255 1.93 7.99 0.50
CA GLY A 255 1.50 8.41 1.82
C GLY A 255 0.19 7.77 2.33
N SER A 256 -0.20 6.61 1.79
CA SER A 256 -1.48 5.97 2.19
C SER A 256 -1.51 5.59 3.68
N THR A 257 -0.41 5.11 4.24
CA THR A 257 -0.32 4.75 5.67
C THR A 257 -0.42 5.99 6.56
N LEU A 258 0.30 7.06 6.24
CA LEU A 258 0.23 8.32 6.98
C LEU A 258 -1.19 8.88 6.98
N LEU A 259 -1.83 8.92 5.82
CA LEU A 259 -3.19 9.44 5.70
C LEU A 259 -4.20 8.58 6.48
N ALA A 260 -4.16 7.26 6.35
CA ALA A 260 -5.04 6.36 7.10
C ALA A 260 -4.86 6.50 8.62
N THR A 261 -3.63 6.70 9.11
CA THR A 261 -3.37 6.94 10.54
C THR A 261 -3.93 8.27 11.03
N GLU A 262 -3.84 9.33 10.22
CA GLU A 262 -4.49 10.62 10.53
C GLU A 262 -6.00 10.47 10.63
N MET A 263 -6.63 9.86 9.62
CA MET A 263 -8.09 9.62 9.58
C MET A 263 -8.59 8.82 10.78
N LEU A 264 -7.79 7.90 11.27
CA LEU A 264 -8.13 7.00 12.38
C LEU A 264 -7.64 7.49 13.76
N ASN A 265 -7.10 8.71 13.85
CA ASN A 265 -6.52 9.27 15.08
C ASN A 265 -5.39 8.40 15.67
N ARG A 266 -4.45 7.95 14.83
CA ARG A 266 -3.19 7.31 15.21
C ARG A 266 -2.02 8.25 14.89
N ARG A 267 -0.82 7.89 15.35
CA ARG A 267 0.43 8.54 14.96
C ARG A 267 1.14 7.71 13.90
N CYS A 268 1.88 8.33 13.01
CA CYS A 268 2.65 7.63 11.99
C CYS A 268 4.05 8.18 11.89
N TYR A 269 5.05 7.30 11.93
CA TYR A 269 6.40 7.60 11.50
C TYR A 269 6.64 6.84 10.20
N THR A 270 6.86 7.58 9.12
CA THR A 270 7.02 6.99 7.80
C THR A 270 8.26 7.54 7.10
N ILE A 271 8.85 6.73 6.24
CA ILE A 271 10.02 7.16 5.47
C ILE A 271 9.89 6.75 4.01
N ASP A 272 10.66 7.42 3.19
CA ASP A 272 11.00 7.01 1.83
C ASP A 272 12.42 7.44 1.54
N ILE A 273 13.12 6.70 0.68
CA ILE A 273 14.48 7.08 0.25
C ILE A 273 14.44 8.22 -0.78
N ASP A 274 13.29 8.47 -1.37
CA ASP A 274 13.06 9.41 -2.45
C ASP A 274 12.42 10.71 -1.92
N PRO A 275 13.11 11.86 -2.06
CA PRO A 275 12.56 13.15 -1.64
C PRO A 275 11.19 13.50 -2.23
N LEU A 276 10.91 13.05 -3.47
CA LEU A 276 9.62 13.31 -4.13
C LEU A 276 8.48 12.58 -3.43
N PHE A 277 8.67 11.32 -3.05
CA PHE A 277 7.63 10.57 -2.34
C PHE A 277 7.46 11.06 -0.90
N CYS A 278 8.53 11.52 -0.24
CA CYS A 278 8.42 12.23 1.04
C CYS A 278 7.56 13.50 0.89
N GLU A 279 7.84 14.32 -0.12
CA GLU A 279 7.08 15.55 -0.39
C GLU A 279 5.62 15.27 -0.71
N ILE A 280 5.34 14.27 -1.55
CA ILE A 280 3.97 13.84 -1.88
C ILE A 280 3.23 13.40 -0.61
N THR A 281 3.88 12.63 0.25
CA THR A 281 3.33 12.16 1.52
C THR A 281 2.93 13.32 2.43
N ILE A 282 3.79 14.33 2.60
CA ILE A 282 3.50 15.50 3.41
C ILE A 282 2.37 16.34 2.78
N ARG A 283 2.45 16.62 1.47
CA ARG A 283 1.41 17.37 0.75
C ARG A 283 0.04 16.68 0.81
N ARG A 284 0.01 15.36 0.77
CA ARG A 284 -1.23 14.61 0.89
C ARG A 284 -1.89 14.77 2.25
N LEU A 285 -1.12 14.74 3.33
CA LEU A 285 -1.60 15.04 4.67
C LEU A 285 -2.15 16.46 4.78
N GLU A 286 -1.40 17.47 4.29
CA GLU A 286 -1.81 18.87 4.30
C GLU A 286 -3.06 19.10 3.45
N HIS A 287 -3.14 18.45 2.29
CA HIS A 287 -4.31 18.50 1.41
C HIS A 287 -5.56 17.92 2.10
N TYR A 288 -5.42 16.77 2.76
CA TYR A 288 -6.52 16.18 3.52
C TYR A 288 -6.98 17.10 4.66
N ARG A 289 -6.06 17.64 5.44
CA ARG A 289 -6.39 18.54 6.56
C ARG A 289 -7.08 19.83 6.11
N SER A 290 -6.72 20.35 4.95
CA SER A 290 -7.29 21.60 4.43
C SER A 290 -8.59 21.40 3.65
N THR A 291 -8.83 20.25 3.03
CA THR A 291 -9.94 20.04 2.10
C THR A 291 -10.87 18.88 2.47
N GLY A 292 -10.44 17.97 3.34
CA GLY A 292 -11.09 16.69 3.63
C GLY A 292 -10.93 15.65 2.52
N ARG A 293 -10.19 15.95 1.45
CA ARG A 293 -10.00 15.03 0.32
C ARG A 293 -8.79 14.15 0.52
N THR A 294 -8.92 12.88 0.13
CA THR A 294 -7.90 11.85 0.34
C THR A 294 -6.85 11.74 -0.76
N GLY A 295 -7.02 12.48 -1.85
CA GLY A 295 -6.10 12.54 -2.98
C GLY A 295 -6.48 13.63 -3.96
N TRP A 296 -5.96 13.57 -5.19
CA TRP A 296 -6.13 14.65 -6.18
C TRP A 296 -6.98 14.27 -7.39
N GLN A 297 -7.43 13.01 -7.47
CA GLN A 297 -8.27 12.52 -8.58
C GLN A 297 -7.73 12.91 -9.97
N ASN A 298 -8.23 14.00 -10.56
CA ASN A 298 -7.84 14.48 -11.89
C ASN A 298 -6.83 15.66 -11.84
N SER A 299 -6.11 15.80 -10.75
CA SER A 299 -5.07 16.82 -10.54
C SER A 299 -3.79 16.15 -10.02
N ASN A 300 -2.89 16.92 -9.44
CA ASN A 300 -1.63 16.39 -8.94
C ASN A 300 -1.11 17.18 -7.71
N PRO A 301 -0.19 16.57 -6.92
CA PRO A 301 0.39 17.22 -5.75
C PRO A 301 1.19 18.50 -6.03
N PHE A 302 1.66 18.69 -7.26
CA PHE A 302 2.49 19.81 -7.71
C PHE A 302 1.77 20.71 -8.71
N ALA A 303 0.43 20.82 -8.62
CA ALA A 303 -0.38 21.55 -9.58
C ALA A 303 0.00 23.04 -9.71
N ILE A 304 0.46 23.66 -8.62
CA ILE A 304 0.91 25.06 -8.61
C ILE A 304 2.21 25.18 -9.41
N GLU A 305 3.20 24.34 -9.10
CA GLU A 305 4.51 24.34 -9.74
C GLU A 305 4.42 24.00 -11.23
N VAL A 306 3.59 23.02 -11.59
CA VAL A 306 3.30 22.68 -13.00
C VAL A 306 2.67 23.86 -13.74
N LYS A 307 1.78 24.63 -13.07
CA LYS A 307 1.14 25.81 -13.65
C LYS A 307 2.14 26.95 -13.86
N GLU A 308 3.04 27.19 -12.91
CA GLU A 308 3.96 28.33 -12.88
C GLU A 308 5.21 28.09 -13.72
N ASN A 309 5.65 26.84 -13.89
CA ASN A 309 6.83 26.48 -14.67
C ASN A 309 6.45 26.00 -16.09
N PRO A 310 6.70 26.80 -17.14
CA PRO A 310 6.32 26.44 -18.52
C PRO A 310 7.03 25.17 -19.04
N GLU A 311 8.27 24.93 -18.64
CA GLU A 311 9.03 23.75 -19.06
C GLU A 311 8.46 22.50 -18.43
N LEU A 312 8.20 22.52 -17.10
CA LEU A 312 7.56 21.40 -16.39
C LEU A 312 6.17 21.10 -16.97
N ARG A 313 5.39 22.14 -17.28
CA ARG A 313 4.07 21.98 -17.91
C ARG A 313 4.17 21.27 -19.24
N ARG A 314 5.14 21.66 -20.09
CA ARG A 314 5.38 21.03 -21.41
C ARG A 314 5.74 19.55 -21.24
N LEU A 315 6.62 19.22 -20.30
CA LEU A 315 7.03 17.83 -20.02
C LEU A 315 5.84 16.98 -19.58
N VAL A 316 5.04 17.47 -18.63
CA VAL A 316 3.84 16.76 -18.14
C VAL A 316 2.84 16.53 -19.27
N SER A 317 2.57 17.55 -20.12
CA SER A 317 1.63 17.40 -21.24
C SER A 317 2.16 16.46 -22.33
N ALA A 318 3.45 16.43 -22.60
CA ALA A 318 4.05 15.54 -23.59
C ALA A 318 3.96 14.06 -23.17
N GLU A 319 4.09 13.77 -21.89
CA GLU A 319 3.92 12.40 -21.35
C GLU A 319 2.47 11.95 -21.36
N GLU A 320 1.48 12.85 -21.13
CA GLU A 320 0.04 12.53 -21.31
C GLU A 320 -0.25 12.06 -22.73
N THR A 321 0.24 12.76 -23.73
CA THR A 321 0.02 12.41 -25.17
C THR A 321 0.60 11.03 -25.49
N LYS A 322 1.80 10.70 -25.00
CA LYS A 322 2.40 9.37 -25.21
C LYS A 322 1.59 8.26 -24.53
N ALA A 323 1.02 8.51 -23.37
CA ALA A 323 0.17 7.54 -22.64
C ALA A 323 -1.15 7.28 -23.37
N GLU A 324 -1.78 8.33 -23.92
CA GLU A 324 -3.00 8.20 -24.73
C GLU A 324 -2.74 7.44 -26.05
N ASP A 325 -1.65 7.71 -26.75
CA ASP A 325 -1.27 7.00 -27.97
C ASP A 325 -0.95 5.51 -27.72
N SER A 326 -0.39 5.17 -26.56
CA SER A 326 -0.12 3.79 -26.18
C SER A 326 -1.41 3.00 -25.82
N ASP A 327 -2.41 3.65 -25.27
CA ASP A 327 -3.72 3.03 -24.94
C ASP A 327 -4.57 2.83 -26.22
N VAL A 328 -4.41 3.68 -27.24
CA VAL A 328 -5.10 3.59 -28.54
C VAL A 328 -4.50 2.48 -29.43
N SER A 329 -3.25 2.10 -29.21
CA SER A 329 -2.57 1.06 -30.00
C SER A 329 -2.95 -0.38 -29.64
N LEU A 330 -3.75 -0.61 -28.62
CA LEU A 330 -4.35 -1.91 -28.35
C LEU A 330 -5.54 -2.14 -29.33
N PRO A 331 -5.53 -3.20 -30.16
CA PRO A 331 -6.57 -3.38 -31.16
C PRO A 331 -7.94 -3.54 -30.51
N HIS A 332 -8.81 -2.57 -30.74
CA HIS A 332 -10.23 -2.67 -30.47
C HIS A 332 -10.79 -3.89 -31.23
N ARG A 333 -11.06 -4.99 -30.54
CA ARG A 333 -11.87 -6.06 -31.11
C ARG A 333 -13.26 -5.51 -31.38
N ARG A 334 -13.62 -5.47 -32.67
CA ARG A 334 -14.96 -5.13 -33.17
C ARG A 334 -16.00 -6.00 -32.47
N SER A 335 -16.99 -5.35 -31.90
CA SER A 335 -18.26 -5.93 -31.51
C SER A 335 -18.94 -6.52 -32.77
N GLY A 336 -19.02 -7.82 -32.83
CA GLY A 336 -19.71 -8.49 -33.94
C GLY A 336 -19.62 -10.00 -33.81
N GLN A 337 -20.35 -10.56 -32.83
CA GLN A 337 -20.83 -11.94 -32.94
C GLN A 337 -22.24 -12.03 -32.33
N PRO A 338 -23.20 -12.65 -33.03
CA PRO A 338 -24.57 -12.78 -32.59
C PRO A 338 -24.71 -13.76 -31.43
N ALA A 339 -25.66 -13.49 -30.56
CA ALA A 339 -26.12 -14.40 -29.51
C ALA A 339 -26.63 -15.72 -30.16
N LEU A 340 -26.07 -16.84 -29.73
CA LEU A 340 -26.67 -18.16 -29.90
C LEU A 340 -27.07 -18.61 -28.50
N PHE A 341 -28.36 -18.45 -28.19
CA PHE A 341 -29.05 -19.28 -27.22
C PHE A 341 -29.65 -20.46 -27.99
N GLY A 342 -29.36 -21.65 -27.53
CA GLY A 342 -29.99 -22.88 -27.81
C GLY A 342 -29.67 -23.81 -26.64
#